data_3942f2b1ee0249b0c5e7a7ed9f539e85
#
_entry.id   3942f2b1ee0249b0c5e7a7ed9f539e85
#
_cell.length_a   1.000
_cell.length_b   1.000
_cell.length_c   1.000
_cell.angle_alpha   90.00
_cell.angle_beta   90.00
_cell.angle_gamma   90.00
#
_symmetry.space_group_name_H-M   'P 1'
#
loop_
_entity.id
_entity.type
_entity.pdbx_description
1 polymer ?
#
loop_
_entity_poly.entity_id
_entity_poly.type
_entity_poly.pdbx_seq_one_letter_code
_entity_poly.pdbx_strand_id
1 'polypeptide(L)'
;MIAHDVIRVLGRPAFHDTTLAGDVAFLGGAFPFDADISVADILGGRPVADAGRRAKVLAILEVDPAWRMNRVSDGQRRRVQLLLDLERPLRVILLDEVTAELDVLSRADLLRFLREESEQRAVTIIYASHVLEGLAAWGTHLAFLSPGRLRRFGALADVDELRSAAGGPAAAVVAPGGPSPLHQLCERWMREDRR
;
A
#
# COMPACT_ATOMS: atom_id res chain seq x y z
N MET A 1 -19.83 15.02 -12.90
CA MET A 1 -20.28 14.91 -11.50
C MET A 1 -20.59 13.44 -11.24
N ILE A 2 -19.97 12.81 -10.23
CA ILE A 2 -20.24 11.39 -9.89
C ILE A 2 -21.55 11.36 -9.12
N ALA A 3 -22.49 10.47 -9.51
CA ALA A 3 -23.77 10.33 -8.81
C ALA A 3 -23.54 9.85 -7.36
N HIS A 4 -24.43 10.22 -6.45
CA HIS A 4 -24.28 10.12 -4.99
C HIS A 4 -23.92 8.71 -4.48
N ASP A 5 -24.38 7.65 -5.17
CA ASP A 5 -24.27 6.26 -4.70
C ASP A 5 -23.46 5.32 -5.61
N VAL A 6 -22.71 5.89 -6.57
CA VAL A 6 -21.95 5.06 -7.54
C VAL A 6 -20.78 4.32 -6.88
N ILE A 7 -20.11 4.97 -5.91
CA ILE A 7 -18.99 4.35 -5.18
C ILE A 7 -19.29 4.42 -3.69
N ARG A 8 -19.24 3.28 -3.03
CA ARG A 8 -19.45 3.15 -1.58
C ARG A 8 -18.23 2.53 -0.92
N VAL A 9 -17.84 3.07 0.22
CA VAL A 9 -16.80 2.52 1.10
C VAL A 9 -17.40 2.31 2.48
N LEU A 10 -17.24 1.12 3.05
CA LEU A 10 -17.87 0.74 4.32
C LEU A 10 -19.39 0.99 4.34
N GLY A 11 -20.07 0.78 3.20
CA GLY A 11 -21.51 1.03 3.04
C GLY A 11 -21.92 2.49 2.93
N ARG A 12 -20.99 3.45 2.96
CA ARG A 12 -21.22 4.91 2.89
C ARG A 12 -20.80 5.49 1.55
N PRO A 13 -21.45 6.54 1.03
CA PRO A 13 -21.07 7.21 -0.23
C PRO A 13 -19.66 7.80 -0.15
N ALA A 14 -18.73 7.32 -1.01
CA ALA A 14 -17.31 7.65 -0.92
C ALA A 14 -16.99 9.15 -1.09
N PHE A 15 -17.78 9.87 -1.90
CA PHE A 15 -17.52 11.28 -2.23
C PHE A 15 -18.32 12.27 -1.39
N HIS A 16 -19.35 11.82 -0.68
CA HIS A 16 -20.28 12.72 -0.01
C HIS A 16 -20.29 12.58 1.51
N ASP A 17 -19.75 11.47 2.02
CA ASP A 17 -19.62 11.24 3.47
C ASP A 17 -18.22 11.61 3.95
N THR A 18 -18.06 12.83 4.44
CA THR A 18 -16.79 13.33 4.97
C THR A 18 -16.34 12.60 6.25
N THR A 19 -17.24 11.89 6.93
CA THR A 19 -16.88 11.10 8.12
C THR A 19 -16.01 9.90 7.77
N LEU A 20 -15.99 9.47 6.50
CA LEU A 20 -15.08 8.42 6.01
C LEU A 20 -13.60 8.78 6.21
N ALA A 21 -13.25 10.06 6.26
CA ALA A 21 -11.88 10.48 6.50
C ALA A 21 -11.31 9.98 7.84
N GLY A 22 -12.16 9.63 8.81
CA GLY A 22 -11.74 8.98 10.06
C GLY A 22 -11.37 7.51 9.92
N ASP A 23 -11.98 6.80 8.97
CA ASP A 23 -11.88 5.34 8.79
C ASP A 23 -10.99 4.94 7.60
N VAL A 24 -10.79 5.84 6.64
CA VAL A 24 -10.14 5.56 5.36
C VAL A 24 -8.91 6.45 5.19
N ALA A 25 -7.82 5.88 4.70
CA ALA A 25 -6.68 6.64 4.18
C ALA A 25 -6.46 6.30 2.71
N PHE A 26 -6.14 7.32 1.91
CA PHE A 26 -5.61 7.18 0.56
C PHE A 26 -4.19 7.73 0.53
N LEU A 27 -3.25 6.85 0.27
CA LEU A 27 -1.83 7.13 0.18
C LEU A 27 -1.40 6.97 -1.27
N GLY A 28 -1.21 8.07 -1.94
CA GLY A 28 -0.82 8.09 -3.35
C GLY A 28 -0.50 9.51 -3.79
N GLY A 29 0.13 9.63 -4.96
CA GLY A 29 0.47 10.92 -5.52
C GLY A 29 1.53 11.71 -4.74
N ALA A 30 1.76 12.95 -5.16
CA ALA A 30 2.72 13.84 -4.50
C ALA A 30 2.19 14.32 -3.14
N PHE A 31 3.09 14.47 -2.19
CA PHE A 31 2.82 15.13 -0.90
C PHE A 31 3.55 16.49 -0.89
N PRO A 32 2.95 17.55 -1.46
CA PRO A 32 3.59 18.85 -1.69
C PRO A 32 3.65 19.69 -0.40
N PHE A 33 4.15 19.09 0.68
CA PHE A 33 4.30 19.80 1.95
C PHE A 33 5.74 20.33 2.08
N ASP A 34 5.90 21.63 1.80
CA ASP A 34 7.19 22.33 1.79
C ASP A 34 7.17 23.55 2.73
N ALA A 35 7.01 23.27 4.02
CA ALA A 35 7.04 24.28 5.05
C ALA A 35 8.27 24.11 5.95
N ASP A 36 8.79 25.22 6.51
CA ASP A 36 9.89 25.17 7.48
C ASP A 36 9.36 24.79 8.87
N ILE A 37 8.90 23.55 8.99
CA ILE A 37 8.37 22.95 10.22
C ILE A 37 9.02 21.59 10.45
N SER A 38 9.27 21.22 11.70
CA SER A 38 9.79 19.90 12.03
C SER A 38 8.69 18.84 12.04
N VAL A 39 9.07 17.59 11.81
CA VAL A 39 8.15 16.44 11.95
C VAL A 39 7.64 16.37 13.40
N ALA A 40 8.48 16.69 14.41
CA ALA A 40 8.08 16.75 15.80
C ALA A 40 6.94 17.77 16.03
N ASP A 41 7.04 18.97 15.45
CA ASP A 41 5.99 19.99 15.57
C ASP A 41 4.69 19.56 14.91
N ILE A 42 4.78 18.92 13.73
CA ILE A 42 3.60 18.36 13.05
C ILE A 42 2.92 17.31 13.94
N LEU A 43 3.68 16.37 14.48
CA LEU A 43 3.17 15.32 15.36
C LEU A 43 2.61 15.88 16.68
N GLY A 44 3.25 16.93 17.24
CA GLY A 44 2.80 17.61 18.44
C GLY A 44 1.44 18.31 18.29
N GLY A 45 1.14 18.80 17.08
CA GLY A 45 -0.15 19.41 16.75
C GLY A 45 -1.28 18.40 16.45
N ARG A 46 -1.02 17.09 16.46
CA ARG A 46 -1.99 16.05 16.13
C ARG A 46 -2.39 15.23 17.37
N PRO A 47 -3.68 14.88 17.51
CA PRO A 47 -4.10 14.00 18.59
C PRO A 47 -3.41 12.64 18.48
N VAL A 48 -2.99 12.10 19.61
CA VAL A 48 -2.38 10.76 19.70
C VAL A 48 -3.49 9.76 19.97
N ALA A 49 -3.97 9.09 18.92
CA ALA A 49 -4.98 8.04 19.07
C ALA A 49 -4.39 6.75 19.68
N ASP A 50 -3.15 6.43 19.34
CA ASP A 50 -2.42 5.24 19.83
C ASP A 50 -0.92 5.56 19.82
N ALA A 51 -0.32 5.78 21.00
CA ALA A 51 1.08 6.13 21.15
C ALA A 51 2.01 4.96 20.74
N GLY A 52 1.63 3.73 21.04
CA GLY A 52 2.40 2.54 20.66
C GLY A 52 2.44 2.35 19.14
N ARG A 53 1.29 2.57 18.48
CA ARG A 53 1.20 2.55 17.02
C ARG A 53 2.07 3.63 16.38
N ARG A 54 1.97 4.88 16.86
CA ARG A 54 2.80 5.98 16.36
C ARG A 54 4.28 5.67 16.48
N ALA A 55 4.73 5.17 17.63
CA ALA A 55 6.12 4.79 17.85
C ALA A 55 6.57 3.64 16.90
N LYS A 56 5.71 2.63 16.70
CA LYS A 56 5.96 1.53 15.79
C LYS A 56 6.11 2.01 14.34
N VAL A 57 5.21 2.87 13.87
CA VAL A 57 5.25 3.41 12.49
C VAL A 57 6.45 4.32 12.28
N LEU A 58 6.80 5.16 13.27
CA LEU A 58 8.03 5.97 13.26
C LEU A 58 9.28 5.10 13.04
N ALA A 59 9.39 4.00 13.80
CA ALA A 59 10.53 3.10 13.72
C ALA A 59 10.61 2.37 12.37
N ILE A 60 9.48 1.82 11.88
CA ILE A 60 9.39 1.11 10.59
C ILE A 60 9.77 2.01 9.41
N LEU A 61 9.33 3.26 9.44
CA LEU A 61 9.60 4.22 8.38
C LEU A 61 10.90 4.99 8.59
N GLU A 62 11.62 4.72 9.69
CA GLU A 62 12.88 5.40 10.03
C GLU A 62 12.77 6.94 9.93
N VAL A 63 11.63 7.49 10.42
CA VAL A 63 11.40 8.92 10.38
C VAL A 63 12.04 9.56 11.60
N ASP A 64 12.94 10.52 11.35
CA ASP A 64 13.53 11.33 12.40
C ASP A 64 12.59 12.53 12.70
N PRO A 65 12.08 12.66 13.94
CA PRO A 65 11.26 13.80 14.33
C PRO A 65 11.94 15.17 14.16
N ALA A 66 13.26 15.22 14.11
CA ALA A 66 14.01 16.45 13.88
C ALA A 66 14.05 16.90 12.41
N TRP A 67 13.63 16.06 11.46
CA TRP A 67 13.57 16.44 10.06
C TRP A 67 12.70 17.68 9.86
N ARG A 68 13.17 18.59 9.00
CA ARG A 68 12.39 19.76 8.57
C ARG A 68 11.85 19.55 7.17
N MET A 69 10.55 19.76 6.99
CA MET A 69 9.84 19.39 5.77
C MET A 69 10.34 20.10 4.49
N ASN A 70 10.92 21.29 4.64
CA ASN A 70 11.57 22.02 3.53
C ASN A 70 12.99 21.54 3.19
N ARG A 71 13.54 20.56 3.93
CA ARG A 71 14.91 20.06 3.74
C ARG A 71 14.98 18.55 3.50
N VAL A 72 13.86 17.86 3.57
CA VAL A 72 13.80 16.41 3.36
C VAL A 72 13.86 16.06 1.87
N SER A 73 14.44 14.91 1.55
CA SER A 73 14.35 14.31 0.21
C SER A 73 12.93 13.83 -0.09
N ASP A 74 12.64 13.52 -1.35
CA ASP A 74 11.32 13.01 -1.76
C ASP A 74 10.98 11.69 -1.04
N GLY A 75 11.94 10.77 -0.90
CA GLY A 75 11.77 9.54 -0.14
C GLY A 75 11.51 9.79 1.35
N GLN A 76 12.23 10.71 1.98
CA GLN A 76 11.95 11.11 3.37
C GLN A 76 10.57 11.76 3.49
N ARG A 77 10.18 12.61 2.55
CA ARG A 77 8.86 13.23 2.48
C ARG A 77 7.77 12.17 2.37
N ARG A 78 7.97 11.14 1.55
CA ARG A 78 7.05 10.00 1.43
C ARG A 78 6.92 9.23 2.74
N ARG A 79 8.02 8.98 3.45
CA ARG A 79 8.00 8.33 4.77
C ARG A 79 7.20 9.14 5.79
N VAL A 80 7.34 10.47 5.81
CA VAL A 80 6.53 11.34 6.67
C VAL A 80 5.06 11.28 6.29
N GLN A 81 4.71 11.32 5.01
CA GLN A 81 3.32 11.15 4.55
C GLN A 81 2.72 9.84 5.07
N LEU A 82 3.43 8.72 4.86
CA LEU A 82 3.00 7.40 5.35
C LEU A 82 2.80 7.39 6.86
N LEU A 83 3.72 8.00 7.62
CA LEU A 83 3.61 8.13 9.06
C LEU A 83 2.33 8.85 9.48
N LEU A 84 2.06 10.03 8.90
CA LEU A 84 0.92 10.87 9.27
C LEU A 84 -0.44 10.22 9.01
N ASP A 85 -0.50 9.31 8.05
CA ASP A 85 -1.73 8.58 7.75
C ASP A 85 -1.83 7.26 8.54
N LEU A 86 -0.72 6.53 8.70
CA LEU A 86 -0.70 5.23 9.35
C LEU A 86 -0.61 5.29 10.88
N GLU A 87 -0.28 6.42 11.48
CA GLU A 87 -0.20 6.59 12.95
C GLU A 87 -1.54 6.42 13.68
N ARG A 88 -2.66 6.55 12.96
CA ARG A 88 -4.01 6.40 13.48
C ARG A 88 -4.63 5.06 13.07
N PRO A 89 -5.55 4.50 13.86
CA PRO A 89 -6.26 3.30 13.44
C PRO A 89 -7.17 3.59 12.25
N LEU A 90 -7.18 2.68 11.28
CA LEU A 90 -7.95 2.79 10.03
C LEU A 90 -8.74 1.50 9.82
N ARG A 91 -9.79 1.56 9.01
CA ARG A 91 -10.58 0.40 8.56
C ARG A 91 -10.28 0.05 7.10
N VAL A 92 -9.93 1.05 6.29
CA VAL A 92 -9.55 0.85 4.89
C VAL A 92 -8.31 1.67 4.59
N ILE A 93 -7.33 1.06 3.94
CA ILE A 93 -6.11 1.72 3.47
C ILE A 93 -6.00 1.48 1.96
N LEU A 94 -5.93 2.57 1.21
CA LEU A 94 -5.72 2.56 -0.23
C LEU A 94 -4.30 3.05 -0.50
N LEU A 95 -3.48 2.22 -1.12
CA LEU A 95 -2.06 2.49 -1.42
C LEU A 95 -1.88 2.51 -2.94
N ASP A 96 -1.35 3.61 -3.47
CA ASP A 96 -1.07 3.78 -4.89
C ASP A 96 0.41 4.12 -5.08
N GLU A 97 1.20 3.12 -5.52
CA GLU A 97 2.64 3.18 -5.81
C GLU A 97 3.51 3.73 -4.64
N VAL A 98 3.07 3.52 -3.40
CA VAL A 98 3.67 4.17 -2.22
C VAL A 98 5.04 3.65 -1.82
N THR A 99 5.46 2.49 -2.33
CA THR A 99 6.74 1.87 -1.93
C THR A 99 7.85 2.05 -2.96
N ALA A 100 7.58 2.70 -4.09
CA ALA A 100 8.60 2.91 -5.13
C ALA A 100 9.81 3.73 -4.65
N GLU A 101 9.58 4.62 -3.67
CA GLU A 101 10.61 5.50 -3.09
C GLU A 101 11.21 4.97 -1.78
N LEU A 102 10.77 3.78 -1.32
CA LEU A 102 11.30 3.15 -0.12
C LEU A 102 12.44 2.18 -0.47
N ASP A 103 13.45 2.11 0.39
CA ASP A 103 14.45 1.05 0.28
C ASP A 103 13.85 -0.32 0.61
N VAL A 104 14.63 -1.37 0.32
CA VAL A 104 14.18 -2.76 0.43
C VAL A 104 13.74 -3.13 1.86
N LEU A 105 14.46 -2.65 2.87
CA LEU A 105 14.16 -2.98 4.28
C LEU A 105 12.91 -2.25 4.75
N SER A 106 12.84 -0.95 4.56
CA SER A 106 11.67 -0.13 4.91
C SER A 106 10.39 -0.64 4.21
N ARG A 107 10.52 -1.06 2.92
CA ARG A 107 9.41 -1.67 2.19
C ARG A 107 8.97 -3.00 2.84
N ALA A 108 9.91 -3.88 3.17
CA ALA A 108 9.58 -5.17 3.78
C ALA A 108 8.91 -5.00 5.15
N ASP A 109 9.39 -4.08 5.97
CA ASP A 109 8.83 -3.79 7.28
C ASP A 109 7.46 -3.13 7.19
N LEU A 110 7.26 -2.22 6.24
CA LEU A 110 5.93 -1.64 5.97
C LEU A 110 4.93 -2.71 5.53
N LEU A 111 5.30 -3.60 4.61
CA LEU A 111 4.41 -4.68 4.16
C LEU A 111 4.06 -5.63 5.31
N ARG A 112 5.03 -5.93 6.19
CA ARG A 112 4.78 -6.75 7.40
C ARG A 112 3.79 -6.06 8.33
N PHE A 113 3.98 -4.77 8.61
CA PHE A 113 3.07 -3.97 9.43
C PHE A 113 1.65 -3.96 8.85
N LEU A 114 1.51 -3.71 7.55
CA LEU A 114 0.21 -3.70 6.88
C LEU A 114 -0.47 -5.07 6.94
N ARG A 115 0.28 -6.17 6.83
CA ARG A 115 -0.26 -7.51 6.98
C ARG A 115 -0.79 -7.76 8.39
N GLU A 116 -0.03 -7.37 9.42
CA GLU A 116 -0.47 -7.44 10.81
C GLU A 116 -1.77 -6.63 11.05
N GLU A 117 -1.89 -5.44 10.45
CA GLU A 117 -3.12 -4.63 10.53
C GLU A 117 -4.32 -5.36 9.91
N SER A 118 -4.12 -6.01 8.76
CA SER A 118 -5.17 -6.78 8.10
C SER A 118 -5.57 -8.01 8.90
N GLU A 119 -4.61 -8.78 9.43
CA GLU A 119 -4.86 -10.04 10.13
C GLU A 119 -5.39 -9.84 11.56
N GLN A 120 -4.87 -8.83 12.28
CA GLN A 120 -5.19 -8.64 13.70
C GLN A 120 -6.31 -7.62 13.95
N ARG A 121 -6.47 -6.65 13.05
CA ARG A 121 -7.43 -5.54 13.20
C ARG A 121 -8.51 -5.52 12.13
N ALA A 122 -8.53 -6.51 11.24
CA ALA A 122 -9.47 -6.62 10.12
C ALA A 122 -9.49 -5.39 9.20
N VAL A 123 -8.31 -4.76 9.01
CA VAL A 123 -8.16 -3.63 8.08
C VAL A 123 -8.18 -4.15 6.65
N THR A 124 -9.02 -3.57 5.80
CA THR A 124 -9.00 -3.84 4.37
C THR A 124 -7.92 -2.99 3.71
N ILE A 125 -7.00 -3.63 3.00
CA ILE A 125 -5.90 -2.95 2.31
C ILE A 125 -6.01 -3.20 0.81
N ILE A 126 -6.06 -2.14 0.03
CA ILE A 126 -6.01 -2.19 -1.44
C ILE A 126 -4.71 -1.53 -1.87
N TYR A 127 -3.85 -2.30 -2.50
CA TYR A 127 -2.54 -1.84 -2.91
C TYR A 127 -2.36 -1.96 -4.43
N ALA A 128 -2.33 -0.82 -5.11
CA ALA A 128 -1.96 -0.71 -6.51
C ALA A 128 -0.45 -0.54 -6.62
N SER A 129 0.21 -1.42 -7.38
CA SER A 129 1.65 -1.33 -7.63
C SER A 129 2.04 -2.04 -8.93
N HIS A 130 3.10 -1.53 -9.56
CA HIS A 130 3.81 -2.22 -10.63
C HIS A 130 5.03 -3.00 -10.11
N VAL A 131 5.43 -2.80 -8.85
CA VAL A 131 6.52 -3.53 -8.18
C VAL A 131 5.94 -4.75 -7.50
N LEU A 132 5.93 -5.89 -8.19
CA LEU A 132 5.20 -7.12 -7.78
C LEU A 132 6.00 -8.06 -6.88
N GLU A 133 7.30 -7.79 -6.66
CA GLU A 133 8.17 -8.61 -5.81
C GLU A 133 7.63 -8.67 -4.37
N GLY A 134 7.50 -9.89 -3.86
CA GLY A 134 6.99 -10.17 -2.51
C GLY A 134 5.47 -10.07 -2.36
N LEU A 135 4.74 -9.50 -3.32
CA LEU A 135 3.29 -9.29 -3.19
C LEU A 135 2.48 -10.56 -3.33
N ALA A 136 2.99 -11.59 -4.05
CA ALA A 136 2.32 -12.89 -4.15
C ALA A 136 2.18 -13.59 -2.78
N ALA A 137 3.19 -13.44 -1.91
CA ALA A 137 3.15 -13.99 -0.55
C ALA A 137 2.43 -13.08 0.45
N TRP A 138 2.26 -11.80 0.10
CA TRP A 138 1.66 -10.80 0.96
C TRP A 138 0.15 -10.65 0.74
N GLY A 139 -0.30 -10.60 -0.51
CA GLY A 139 -1.69 -10.38 -0.86
C GLY A 139 -2.56 -11.62 -0.63
N THR A 140 -3.85 -11.40 -0.43
CA THR A 140 -4.87 -12.46 -0.38
C THR A 140 -5.63 -12.58 -1.70
N HIS A 141 -5.84 -11.47 -2.37
CA HIS A 141 -6.59 -11.36 -3.62
C HIS A 141 -5.80 -10.55 -4.64
N LEU A 142 -6.10 -10.80 -5.91
CA LEU A 142 -5.55 -10.07 -7.03
C LEU A 142 -6.69 -9.46 -7.86
N ALA A 143 -6.54 -8.18 -8.20
CA ALA A 143 -7.35 -7.48 -9.16
C ALA A 143 -6.47 -7.04 -10.34
N PHE A 144 -6.69 -7.58 -11.53
CA PHE A 144 -5.97 -7.18 -12.74
C PHE A 144 -6.83 -6.26 -13.58
N LEU A 145 -6.38 -5.02 -13.74
CA LEU A 145 -7.04 -4.01 -14.56
C LEU A 145 -6.26 -3.79 -15.84
N SER A 146 -6.97 -3.72 -16.96
CA SER A 146 -6.40 -3.42 -18.27
C SER A 146 -7.42 -2.65 -19.11
N PRO A 147 -7.01 -1.76 -19.97
CA PRO A 147 -7.66 -0.54 -20.50
C PRO A 147 -9.03 -0.22 -19.91
N GLY A 148 -9.04 0.31 -18.66
CA GLY A 148 -10.27 0.79 -18.01
C GLY A 148 -11.28 -0.29 -17.59
N ARG A 149 -10.88 -1.57 -17.57
CA ARG A 149 -11.75 -2.70 -17.21
C ARG A 149 -11.07 -3.60 -16.19
N LEU A 150 -11.86 -4.13 -15.25
CA LEU A 150 -11.44 -5.24 -14.40
C LEU A 150 -11.48 -6.53 -15.24
N ARG A 151 -10.31 -7.08 -15.53
CA ARG A 151 -10.17 -8.28 -16.35
C ARG A 151 -10.21 -9.56 -15.52
N ARG A 152 -9.56 -9.54 -14.36
CA ARG A 152 -9.50 -10.68 -13.44
C ARG A 152 -9.62 -10.20 -12.02
N PHE A 153 -10.35 -10.97 -11.21
CA PHE A 153 -10.45 -10.76 -9.77
C PHE A 153 -10.65 -12.11 -9.08
N GLY A 154 -9.87 -12.37 -8.05
CA GLY A 154 -10.00 -13.61 -7.28
C GLY A 154 -8.93 -13.75 -6.20
N ALA A 155 -9.05 -14.79 -5.40
CA ALA A 155 -8.03 -15.13 -4.44
C ALA A 155 -6.74 -15.58 -5.14
N LEU A 156 -5.59 -15.13 -4.64
CA LEU A 156 -4.29 -15.54 -5.17
C LEU A 156 -4.08 -17.05 -5.05
N ALA A 157 -4.66 -17.68 -4.01
CA ALA A 157 -4.63 -19.13 -3.83
C ALA A 157 -5.37 -19.91 -4.93
N ASP A 158 -6.31 -19.28 -5.63
CA ASP A 158 -7.10 -19.90 -6.71
C ASP A 158 -6.48 -19.68 -8.10
N VAL A 159 -5.37 -18.96 -8.18
CA VAL A 159 -4.65 -18.74 -9.44
C VAL A 159 -3.74 -19.95 -9.69
N ASP A 160 -4.15 -20.85 -10.58
CA ASP A 160 -3.48 -22.14 -10.85
C ASP A 160 -2.00 -21.98 -11.23
N GLU A 161 -1.68 -20.93 -11.96
CA GLU A 161 -0.31 -20.63 -12.37
C GLU A 161 0.60 -20.28 -11.19
N LEU A 162 0.08 -19.58 -10.19
CA LEU A 162 0.84 -19.27 -8.96
C LEU A 162 0.95 -20.49 -8.04
N ARG A 163 -0.09 -21.34 -8.00
CA ARG A 163 -0.08 -22.61 -7.25
C ARG A 163 0.98 -23.57 -7.83
N SER A 164 1.05 -23.68 -9.13
CA SER A 164 2.03 -24.53 -9.82
C SER A 164 3.47 -24.03 -9.57
N ALA A 165 3.68 -22.73 -9.46
CA ALA A 165 4.96 -22.13 -9.16
C ALA A 165 5.37 -22.28 -7.68
N ALA A 166 4.40 -22.37 -6.75
CA ALA A 166 4.64 -22.46 -5.32
C ALA A 166 4.89 -23.89 -4.79
N GLY A 167 4.40 -24.93 -5.50
CA GLY A 167 4.42 -26.31 -4.98
C GLY A 167 4.92 -27.38 -5.95
N GLY A 168 5.30 -27.03 -7.18
CA GLY A 168 5.74 -27.99 -8.20
C GLY A 168 7.27 -27.96 -8.43
N PRO A 169 7.80 -28.92 -9.22
CA PRO A 169 9.22 -28.89 -9.62
C PRO A 169 9.62 -27.62 -10.39
N ALA A 170 8.67 -26.80 -10.82
CA ALA A 170 8.88 -25.48 -11.40
C ALA A 170 9.24 -24.41 -10.34
N ALA A 171 9.01 -24.63 -9.05
CA ALA A 171 9.49 -23.74 -7.99
C ALA A 171 11.04 -23.67 -7.92
N ALA A 172 11.71 -24.66 -8.52
CA ALA A 172 13.17 -24.73 -8.61
C ALA A 172 13.76 -23.97 -9.81
N VAL A 173 12.96 -23.37 -10.67
CA VAL A 173 13.40 -22.78 -11.97
C VAL A 173 13.26 -21.26 -12.01
N VAL A 174 12.96 -20.58 -10.91
CA VAL A 174 13.20 -19.14 -10.87
C VAL A 174 14.71 -18.96 -10.74
N ALA A 175 15.36 -18.62 -11.85
CA ALA A 175 16.77 -18.29 -11.86
C ALA A 175 17.05 -17.25 -10.75
N PRO A 176 18.12 -17.36 -9.97
CA PRO A 176 18.46 -16.37 -8.97
C PRO A 176 18.49 -14.98 -9.64
N GLY A 177 17.60 -14.05 -9.22
CA GLY A 177 17.45 -12.73 -9.81
C GLY A 177 16.44 -12.61 -10.96
N GLY A 178 15.67 -13.66 -11.30
CA GLY A 178 14.58 -13.58 -12.26
C GLY A 178 13.30 -12.95 -11.66
N PRO A 179 12.37 -12.47 -12.53
CA PRO A 179 11.10 -11.88 -12.09
C PRO A 179 10.25 -12.90 -11.33
N SER A 180 9.51 -12.43 -10.31
CA SER A 180 8.64 -13.29 -9.51
C SER A 180 7.55 -13.98 -10.36
N PRO A 181 6.99 -15.13 -9.93
CA PRO A 181 5.90 -15.78 -10.64
C PRO A 181 4.70 -14.87 -10.88
N LEU A 182 4.37 -14.00 -9.93
CA LEU A 182 3.31 -13.01 -10.09
C LEU A 182 3.65 -11.99 -11.19
N HIS A 183 4.90 -11.55 -11.26
CA HIS A 183 5.36 -10.64 -12.31
C HIS A 183 5.22 -11.28 -13.70
N GLN A 184 5.71 -12.50 -13.87
CA GLN A 184 5.61 -13.24 -15.14
C GLN A 184 4.16 -13.45 -15.56
N LEU A 185 3.27 -13.74 -14.60
CA LEU A 185 1.83 -13.90 -14.85
C LEU A 185 1.21 -12.59 -15.33
N CYS A 186 1.45 -11.48 -14.63
CA CYS A 186 0.93 -10.17 -15.02
C CYS A 186 1.46 -9.71 -16.37
N GLU A 187 2.75 -9.94 -16.66
CA GLU A 187 3.35 -9.64 -17.97
C GLU A 187 2.65 -10.42 -19.09
N ARG A 188 2.38 -11.71 -18.91
CA ARG A 188 1.66 -12.53 -19.87
C ARG A 188 0.25 -11.97 -20.12
N TRP A 189 -0.51 -11.67 -19.08
CA TRP A 189 -1.85 -11.09 -19.20
C TRP A 189 -1.85 -9.73 -19.90
N MET A 190 -0.85 -8.88 -19.65
CA MET A 190 -0.69 -7.61 -20.37
C MET A 190 -0.41 -7.81 -21.85
N ARG A 191 0.36 -8.85 -22.21
CA ARG A 191 0.63 -9.19 -23.63
C ARG A 191 -0.61 -9.76 -24.33
N GLU A 192 -1.43 -10.55 -23.64
CA GLU A 192 -2.69 -11.07 -24.15
C GLU A 192 -3.70 -9.95 -24.45
N ASP A 193 -3.79 -8.97 -23.56
CA ASP A 193 -4.73 -7.84 -23.69
C ASP A 193 -4.35 -6.81 -24.78
N ARG A 194 -3.11 -6.86 -25.28
CA ARG A 194 -2.64 -5.98 -26.38
C ARG A 194 -2.89 -6.55 -27.77
N ARG A 195 -3.36 -7.78 -27.85
CA ARG A 195 -3.70 -8.47 -29.12
C ARG A 195 -5.18 -8.29 -29.43
#